data_6a8725275714bd65a01125c0b2ea90b0
#
_entry.id   6a8725275714bd65a01125c0b2ea90b0
#
_cell.length_a   1.000
_cell.length_b   1.000
_cell.length_c   1.000
_cell.angle_alpha   90.00
_cell.angle_beta   90.00
_cell.angle_gamma   90.00
#
_symmetry.space_group_name_H-M   'P 1'
#
loop_
_entity.id
_entity.type
_entity.pdbx_description
1 polymer ?
#
loop_
_entity_poly.entity_id
_entity_poly.type
_entity_poly.pdbx_seq_one_letter_code
_entity_poly.pdbx_strand_id
1 'polypeptide(L)'
;MSEQKRRQQTQMVPYPSRASVPERDLGYMPVLECSHLGIEFGGLKAVDDFSVVMGRTEIGGLIGPNGAGKTTIFNLLTKVYQPTHGTMMLEGRDMGNMTTVDVSKAGIARTFQNIRLFNNMTVEENVRIGLHNQIRCGMFSGILRLPRYWIQEKRQHERAMELLDIFGMQDLADEEAGSLPYGAQRRLEIVRALATDPKLLLLDEPAAGMNPRETEELMENIAKIRDQFGIAILLIEHDMSLVMGVCEGICVLNFGRVIAKGTADEIQSNPAVIEAYLGKKKEAPHE
;
A
#
# COMPACT_ATOMS: atom_id res chain seq x y z
N MET A 1 8.88 -6.12 31.38
CA MET A 1 9.34 -5.88 30.00
C MET A 1 8.78 -4.54 29.61
N SER A 2 9.60 -3.55 29.26
CA SER A 2 9.13 -2.19 28.96
C SER A 2 8.28 -2.20 27.68
N GLU A 3 7.30 -1.30 27.61
CA GLU A 3 6.41 -1.13 26.45
C GLU A 3 7.19 -0.94 25.15
N GLN A 4 8.36 -0.32 25.24
CA GLN A 4 9.32 -0.16 24.17
C GLN A 4 9.91 -1.50 23.64
N LYS A 5 10.16 -2.48 24.52
CA LYS A 5 10.59 -3.83 24.12
C LYS A 5 9.46 -4.64 23.46
N ARG A 6 8.21 -4.44 23.89
CA ARG A 6 7.03 -5.06 23.23
C ARG A 6 6.84 -4.51 21.81
N ARG A 7 6.99 -3.20 21.63
CA ARG A 7 6.88 -2.57 20.29
C ARG A 7 7.96 -3.05 19.33
N GLN A 8 9.21 -3.23 19.80
CA GLN A 8 10.31 -3.76 19.00
C GLN A 8 10.09 -5.21 18.51
N GLN A 9 9.33 -6.02 19.25
CA GLN A 9 9.05 -7.41 18.84
C GLN A 9 7.97 -7.56 17.78
N THR A 10 7.13 -6.51 17.57
CA THR A 10 6.03 -6.52 16.60
C THR A 10 6.35 -5.71 15.33
N GLN A 11 7.49 -5.04 15.26
CA GLN A 11 7.89 -4.24 14.10
C GLN A 11 8.02 -5.11 12.85
N MET A 12 7.51 -4.62 11.75
CA MET A 12 7.64 -5.27 10.44
C MET A 12 9.10 -5.36 10.02
N VAL A 13 9.87 -4.34 10.39
CA VAL A 13 11.30 -4.23 10.16
C VAL A 13 11.96 -4.02 11.49
N PRO A 14 13.09 -4.66 11.81
CA PRO A 14 14.02 -4.04 12.73
C PRO A 14 14.33 -2.69 12.10
N TYR A 15 14.13 -1.59 12.84
CA TYR A 15 14.37 -0.24 12.32
C TYR A 15 15.62 -0.24 11.49
N PRO A 16 15.58 0.20 10.22
CA PRO A 16 16.74 0.13 9.39
C PRO A 16 17.82 0.94 10.10
N SER A 17 18.96 0.32 10.30
CA SER A 17 20.18 0.98 10.70
C SER A 17 20.61 2.08 9.71
N ARG A 18 19.88 2.22 8.59
CA ARG A 18 20.10 3.17 7.51
C ARG A 18 18.77 3.78 7.10
N ALA A 19 18.38 4.86 7.76
CA ALA A 19 17.39 5.75 7.21
C ALA A 19 17.98 6.40 5.96
N SER A 20 17.42 6.15 4.80
CA SER A 20 17.76 6.84 3.56
C SER A 20 17.32 8.32 3.60
N VAL A 21 16.41 8.64 4.50
CA VAL A 21 15.91 10.01 4.76
C VAL A 21 16.19 10.35 6.22
N PRO A 22 17.04 11.37 6.51
CA PRO A 22 17.44 11.73 7.87
C PRO A 22 16.28 12.12 8.80
N GLU A 23 15.21 12.69 8.23
CA GLU A 23 14.04 13.21 8.97
C GLU A 23 12.94 12.17 9.14
N ARG A 24 13.19 10.93 8.76
CA ARG A 24 12.22 9.87 8.76
C ARG A 24 11.80 9.49 10.19
N ASP A 25 10.50 9.52 10.45
CA ASP A 25 9.91 9.05 11.70
C ASP A 25 9.87 7.52 11.72
N LEU A 26 10.84 6.93 12.38
CA LEU A 26 11.02 5.48 12.46
C LEU A 26 10.32 4.85 13.66
N GLY A 27 9.42 5.56 14.40
CA GLY A 27 8.81 4.77 15.38
C GLY A 27 8.26 5.33 16.67
N TYR A 28 8.30 6.59 16.85
CA TYR A 28 7.65 7.14 18.03
C TYR A 28 6.13 7.02 17.94
N MET A 29 5.59 7.18 16.73
CA MET A 29 4.17 6.98 16.44
C MET A 29 4.02 6.25 15.09
N PRO A 30 3.82 4.94 15.09
CA PRO A 30 3.64 4.18 13.85
C PRO A 30 2.40 4.63 13.09
N VAL A 31 2.47 4.57 11.75
CA VAL A 31 1.31 4.85 10.90
C VAL A 31 0.28 3.72 11.02
N LEU A 32 0.74 2.48 11.06
CA LEU A 32 -0.10 1.28 11.17
C LEU A 32 0.40 0.40 12.30
N GLU A 33 -0.52 -0.05 13.14
CA GLU A 33 -0.28 -1.08 14.15
C GLU A 33 -1.41 -2.11 14.10
N CYS A 34 -1.05 -3.35 13.82
CA CYS A 34 -1.95 -4.50 13.88
C CYS A 34 -1.48 -5.44 15.00
N SER A 35 -2.40 -5.87 15.84
CA SER A 35 -2.11 -6.77 16.95
C SER A 35 -3.06 -7.95 16.93
N HIS A 36 -2.49 -9.17 16.77
CA HIS A 36 -3.21 -10.44 16.81
C HIS A 36 -4.42 -10.50 15.86
N LEU A 37 -4.29 -9.89 14.67
CA LEU A 37 -5.37 -9.78 13.71
C LEU A 37 -5.66 -11.14 13.07
N GLY A 38 -6.92 -11.55 13.06
CA GLY A 38 -7.34 -12.79 12.44
C GLY A 38 -8.73 -12.73 11.84
N ILE A 39 -8.96 -13.57 10.82
CA ILE A 39 -10.26 -13.75 10.19
C ILE A 39 -10.50 -15.21 9.81
N GLU A 40 -11.72 -15.67 10.05
CA GLU A 40 -12.18 -17.03 9.73
C GLU A 40 -13.38 -16.97 8.78
N PHE A 41 -13.39 -17.85 7.79
CA PHE A 41 -14.50 -18.04 6.87
C PHE A 41 -14.97 -19.50 6.94
N GLY A 42 -16.16 -19.74 7.48
CA GLY A 42 -16.71 -21.10 7.58
C GLY A 42 -15.79 -22.10 8.29
N GLY A 43 -15.06 -21.67 9.32
CA GLY A 43 -14.10 -22.48 10.06
C GLY A 43 -12.68 -22.52 9.48
N LEU A 44 -12.47 -21.97 8.29
CA LEU A 44 -11.13 -21.82 7.71
C LEU A 44 -10.51 -20.51 8.17
N LYS A 45 -9.38 -20.58 8.87
CA LYS A 45 -8.58 -19.41 9.25
C LYS A 45 -7.80 -18.92 8.05
N ALA A 46 -8.28 -17.85 7.43
CA ALA A 46 -7.61 -17.24 6.28
C ALA A 46 -6.44 -16.33 6.72
N VAL A 47 -6.55 -15.73 7.91
CA VAL A 47 -5.45 -15.04 8.61
C VAL A 47 -5.53 -15.45 10.07
N ASP A 48 -4.40 -15.83 10.65
CA ASP A 48 -4.28 -16.30 12.02
C ASP A 48 -3.09 -15.62 12.69
N ASP A 49 -3.38 -14.71 13.64
CA ASP A 49 -2.40 -14.00 14.46
C ASP A 49 -1.45 -13.07 13.69
N PHE A 50 -1.99 -12.26 12.77
CA PHE A 50 -1.19 -11.27 12.06
C PHE A 50 -0.91 -10.05 12.96
N SER A 51 0.36 -9.81 13.25
CA SER A 51 0.80 -8.64 14.03
C SER A 51 1.92 -7.92 13.30
N VAL A 52 1.75 -6.61 13.06
CA VAL A 52 2.72 -5.77 12.34
C VAL A 52 2.66 -4.33 12.84
N VAL A 53 3.80 -3.66 12.81
CA VAL A 53 3.91 -2.22 13.04
C VAL A 53 4.69 -1.61 11.89
N MET A 54 4.18 -0.50 11.33
CA MET A 54 4.84 0.26 10.26
C MET A 54 5.11 1.70 10.70
N GLY A 55 6.30 2.17 10.41
CA GLY A 55 6.68 3.58 10.57
C GLY A 55 5.99 4.50 9.55
N ARG A 56 6.03 5.81 9.79
CA ARG A 56 5.30 6.80 8.97
C ARG A 56 5.78 6.91 7.53
N THR A 57 7.06 6.67 7.27
CA THR A 57 7.66 6.79 5.93
C THR A 57 8.37 5.50 5.53
N GLU A 58 7.83 4.37 5.93
CA GLU A 58 8.38 3.06 5.69
C GLU A 58 7.79 2.44 4.42
N ILE A 59 8.64 1.80 3.61
CA ILE A 59 8.19 0.92 2.53
C ILE A 59 8.29 -0.51 3.01
N GLY A 60 7.13 -1.12 3.27
CA GLY A 60 7.02 -2.50 3.71
C GLY A 60 6.55 -3.43 2.60
N GLY A 61 7.09 -4.65 2.56
CA GLY A 61 6.66 -5.72 1.67
C GLY A 61 5.86 -6.80 2.42
N LEU A 62 4.73 -7.21 1.86
CA LEU A 62 3.95 -8.35 2.33
C LEU A 62 4.00 -9.44 1.26
N ILE A 63 4.81 -10.47 1.46
CA ILE A 63 5.04 -11.51 0.50
C ILE A 63 4.59 -12.88 1.01
N GLY A 64 4.58 -13.87 0.13
CA GLY A 64 4.22 -15.24 0.45
C GLY A 64 3.63 -15.97 -0.76
N PRO A 65 3.51 -17.29 -0.71
CA PRO A 65 2.91 -18.09 -1.78
C PRO A 65 1.47 -17.67 -2.11
N ASN A 66 0.95 -18.16 -3.25
CA ASN A 66 -0.45 -17.98 -3.59
C ASN A 66 -1.34 -18.63 -2.52
N GLY A 67 -2.39 -17.92 -2.12
CA GLY A 67 -3.26 -18.37 -1.02
C GLY A 67 -2.71 -18.17 0.39
N ALA A 68 -1.55 -17.52 0.57
CA ALA A 68 -0.98 -17.26 1.89
C ALA A 68 -1.79 -16.29 2.76
N GLY A 69 -2.78 -15.57 2.21
CA GLY A 69 -3.62 -14.63 2.96
C GLY A 69 -3.30 -13.15 2.72
N LYS A 70 -2.37 -12.81 1.81
CA LYS A 70 -1.93 -11.42 1.54
C LYS A 70 -3.09 -10.48 1.20
N THR A 71 -3.88 -10.81 0.20
CA THR A 71 -5.06 -10.01 -0.21
C THR A 71 -6.11 -9.94 0.90
N THR A 72 -6.24 -11.00 1.71
CA THR A 72 -7.14 -11.00 2.87
C THR A 72 -6.70 -9.97 3.91
N ILE A 73 -5.39 -9.82 4.16
CA ILE A 73 -4.86 -8.76 5.02
C ILE A 73 -5.18 -7.38 4.45
N PHE A 74 -4.97 -7.13 3.16
CA PHE A 74 -5.35 -5.86 2.55
C PHE A 74 -6.86 -5.58 2.67
N ASN A 75 -7.70 -6.61 2.55
CA ASN A 75 -9.15 -6.48 2.76
C ASN A 75 -9.50 -6.16 4.22
N LEU A 76 -8.74 -6.68 5.19
CA LEU A 76 -8.88 -6.32 6.60
C LEU A 76 -8.43 -4.87 6.86
N LEU A 77 -7.28 -4.46 6.34
CA LEU A 77 -6.74 -3.11 6.50
C LEU A 77 -7.66 -2.03 5.89
N THR A 78 -8.36 -2.36 4.80
CA THR A 78 -9.31 -1.47 4.13
C THR A 78 -10.74 -1.64 4.61
N LYS A 79 -11.00 -2.48 5.64
CA LYS A 79 -12.34 -2.76 6.18
C LYS A 79 -13.35 -3.29 5.15
N VAL A 80 -12.87 -3.91 4.07
CA VAL A 80 -13.70 -4.75 3.19
C VAL A 80 -14.16 -5.99 3.95
N TYR A 81 -13.26 -6.53 4.80
CA TYR A 81 -13.59 -7.57 5.78
C TYR A 81 -13.43 -7.04 7.19
N GLN A 82 -14.30 -7.47 8.10
CA GLN A 82 -14.14 -7.23 9.51
C GLN A 82 -13.31 -8.38 10.14
N PRO A 83 -12.33 -8.08 10.99
CA PRO A 83 -11.59 -9.12 11.68
C PRO A 83 -12.48 -9.89 12.65
N THR A 84 -12.23 -11.18 12.81
CA THR A 84 -12.88 -12.01 13.84
C THR A 84 -12.30 -11.68 15.23
N HIS A 85 -10.98 -11.37 15.28
CA HIS A 85 -10.27 -10.96 16.49
C HIS A 85 -9.08 -10.08 16.15
N GLY A 86 -8.49 -9.49 17.19
CA GLY A 86 -7.36 -8.57 17.07
C GLY A 86 -7.77 -7.12 16.90
N THR A 87 -6.77 -6.24 16.84
CA THR A 87 -6.96 -4.79 16.75
C THR A 87 -6.12 -4.19 15.64
N MET A 88 -6.60 -3.10 15.08
CA MET A 88 -5.90 -2.27 14.10
C MET A 88 -5.96 -0.82 14.52
N MET A 89 -4.82 -0.15 14.47
CA MET A 89 -4.71 1.28 14.75
C MET A 89 -4.02 1.99 13.59
N LEU A 90 -4.53 3.15 13.21
CA LEU A 90 -3.93 4.08 12.25
C LEU A 90 -3.54 5.34 13.01
N GLU A 91 -2.24 5.65 13.09
CA GLU A 91 -1.71 6.76 13.88
C GLU A 91 -2.29 6.82 15.31
N GLY A 92 -2.35 5.67 15.98
CA GLY A 92 -2.90 5.55 17.35
C GLY A 92 -4.42 5.62 17.43
N ARG A 93 -5.16 5.78 16.32
CA ARG A 93 -6.61 5.77 16.29
C ARG A 93 -7.12 4.35 16.00
N ASP A 94 -8.00 3.86 16.86
CA ASP A 94 -8.64 2.55 16.67
C ASP A 94 -9.53 2.53 15.44
N MET A 95 -9.32 1.52 14.59
CA MET A 95 -10.06 1.28 13.37
C MET A 95 -11.20 0.26 13.55
N GLY A 96 -11.43 -0.25 14.76
CA GLY A 96 -12.35 -1.36 15.01
C GLY A 96 -13.74 -1.18 14.37
N ASN A 97 -14.37 -0.04 14.59
CA ASN A 97 -15.73 0.28 14.12
C ASN A 97 -15.78 1.12 12.82
N MET A 98 -14.64 1.30 12.13
CA MET A 98 -14.61 2.08 10.90
C MET A 98 -15.22 1.30 9.74
N THR A 99 -15.91 2.03 8.86
CA THR A 99 -16.30 1.54 7.53
C THR A 99 -15.18 1.73 6.53
N THR A 100 -15.29 1.13 5.34
CA THR A 100 -14.34 1.35 4.22
C THR A 100 -14.18 2.84 3.88
N VAL A 101 -15.28 3.60 3.93
CA VAL A 101 -15.28 5.06 3.68
C VAL A 101 -14.52 5.80 4.78
N ASP A 102 -14.72 5.41 6.06
CA ASP A 102 -14.03 6.04 7.18
C ASP A 102 -12.54 5.79 7.13
N VAL A 103 -12.11 4.58 6.76
CA VAL A 103 -10.71 4.20 6.58
C VAL A 103 -10.05 4.99 5.47
N SER A 104 -10.73 5.16 4.32
CA SER A 104 -10.24 6.01 3.24
C SER A 104 -10.09 7.48 3.68
N LYS A 105 -11.07 8.03 4.39
CA LYS A 105 -10.99 9.39 4.96
C LYS A 105 -9.94 9.54 6.06
N ALA A 106 -9.64 8.47 6.78
CA ALA A 106 -8.60 8.47 7.81
C ALA A 106 -7.18 8.47 7.21
N GLY A 107 -7.04 8.14 5.91
CA GLY A 107 -5.78 8.22 5.17
C GLY A 107 -5.20 6.89 4.71
N ILE A 108 -6.01 5.84 4.53
CA ILE A 108 -5.57 4.63 3.82
C ILE A 108 -6.12 4.65 2.40
N ALA A 109 -5.22 4.62 1.42
CA ALA A 109 -5.56 4.41 0.02
C ALA A 109 -5.06 3.04 -0.47
N ARG A 110 -5.73 2.46 -1.46
CA ARG A 110 -5.37 1.17 -2.04
C ARG A 110 -5.52 1.19 -3.55
N THR A 111 -4.55 0.61 -4.26
CA THR A 111 -4.72 0.14 -5.63
C THR A 111 -5.26 -1.30 -5.61
N PHE A 112 -5.79 -1.76 -6.74
CA PHE A 112 -6.34 -3.10 -6.85
C PHE A 112 -5.54 -3.93 -7.85
N GLN A 113 -5.51 -5.25 -7.68
CA GLN A 113 -4.84 -6.16 -8.62
C GLN A 113 -5.38 -5.98 -10.06
N ASN A 114 -6.69 -5.85 -10.23
CA ASN A 114 -7.30 -5.47 -11.49
C ASN A 114 -7.48 -3.95 -11.54
N ILE A 115 -6.98 -3.32 -12.57
CA ILE A 115 -7.06 -1.87 -12.77
C ILE A 115 -8.53 -1.42 -12.71
N ARG A 116 -8.80 -0.40 -11.89
CA ARG A 116 -10.14 0.18 -11.69
C ARG A 116 -10.15 1.66 -12.06
N LEU A 117 -9.88 1.96 -13.31
CA LEU A 117 -9.99 3.32 -13.85
C LEU A 117 -11.39 3.58 -14.42
N PHE A 118 -11.74 4.85 -14.51
CA PHE A 118 -12.89 5.30 -15.27
C PHE A 118 -12.45 5.45 -16.74
N ASN A 119 -12.60 4.37 -17.52
CA ASN A 119 -12.01 4.22 -18.85
C ASN A 119 -12.46 5.30 -19.85
N ASN A 120 -13.68 5.80 -19.75
CA ASN A 120 -14.26 6.83 -20.62
C ASN A 120 -14.01 8.26 -20.13
N MET A 121 -13.17 8.41 -19.10
CA MET A 121 -12.75 9.71 -18.57
C MET A 121 -11.29 9.94 -18.90
N THR A 122 -10.89 11.20 -18.96
CA THR A 122 -9.50 11.54 -19.22
C THR A 122 -8.59 11.15 -18.04
N VAL A 123 -7.29 11.12 -18.29
CA VAL A 123 -6.26 10.91 -17.28
C VAL A 123 -6.39 11.92 -16.14
N GLU A 124 -6.51 13.22 -16.48
CA GLU A 124 -6.71 14.28 -15.48
C GLU A 124 -7.99 14.08 -14.67
N GLU A 125 -9.11 13.77 -15.32
CA GLU A 125 -10.38 13.55 -14.66
C GLU A 125 -10.32 12.39 -13.65
N ASN A 126 -9.63 11.30 -13.99
CA ASN A 126 -9.40 10.19 -13.07
C ASN A 126 -8.65 10.65 -11.81
N VAL A 127 -7.62 11.48 -11.94
CA VAL A 127 -6.87 12.04 -10.80
C VAL A 127 -7.77 12.96 -9.98
N ARG A 128 -8.53 13.84 -10.62
CA ARG A 128 -9.45 14.79 -9.96
C ARG A 128 -10.52 14.11 -9.12
N ILE A 129 -10.98 12.92 -9.52
CA ILE A 129 -11.89 12.10 -8.68
C ILE A 129 -11.22 11.76 -7.34
N GLY A 130 -9.93 11.43 -7.33
CA GLY A 130 -9.18 11.19 -6.09
C GLY A 130 -9.11 12.44 -5.18
N LEU A 131 -8.97 13.63 -5.76
CA LEU A 131 -8.95 14.90 -5.05
C LEU A 131 -10.30 15.27 -4.43
N HIS A 132 -11.39 14.62 -4.82
CA HIS A 132 -12.76 14.98 -4.36
C HIS A 132 -12.94 14.91 -2.85
N ASN A 133 -12.25 14.03 -2.14
CA ASN A 133 -12.30 13.93 -0.68
C ASN A 133 -11.80 15.20 0.03
N GLN A 134 -11.01 16.03 -0.65
CA GLN A 134 -10.45 17.28 -0.11
C GLN A 134 -11.35 18.49 -0.39
N ILE A 135 -12.44 18.32 -1.17
CA ILE A 135 -13.32 19.39 -1.61
C ILE A 135 -14.32 19.75 -0.50
N ARG A 136 -14.23 20.98 -0.03
CA ARG A 136 -15.22 21.58 0.88
C ARG A 136 -16.13 22.59 0.17
N CYS A 137 -16.53 22.31 -1.07
CA CYS A 137 -17.50 23.15 -1.75
C CYS A 137 -18.93 22.71 -1.43
N GLY A 138 -19.73 23.63 -0.89
CA GLY A 138 -21.16 23.41 -0.75
C GLY A 138 -21.84 23.32 -2.12
N MET A 139 -22.88 22.47 -2.22
CA MET A 139 -23.64 22.19 -3.43
C MET A 139 -24.13 23.49 -4.14
N PHE A 140 -24.47 24.53 -3.38
CA PHE A 140 -24.89 25.82 -3.92
C PHE A 140 -23.80 26.59 -4.68
N SER A 141 -22.51 26.49 -4.25
CA SER A 141 -21.42 27.17 -4.95
C SER A 141 -21.07 26.51 -6.28
N GLY A 142 -21.31 25.21 -6.40
CA GLY A 142 -21.14 24.46 -7.65
C GLY A 142 -22.26 24.80 -8.67
N ILE A 143 -23.51 24.83 -8.24
CA ILE A 143 -24.67 25.11 -9.11
C ILE A 143 -24.60 26.54 -9.66
N LEU A 144 -24.24 27.51 -8.83
CA LEU A 144 -24.20 28.93 -9.21
C LEU A 144 -22.88 29.38 -9.85
N ARG A 145 -21.92 28.46 -10.01
CA ARG A 145 -20.55 28.71 -10.58
C ARG A 145 -19.95 30.00 -10.03
N LEU A 146 -20.03 30.21 -8.72
CA LEU A 146 -19.47 31.39 -8.04
C LEU A 146 -17.93 31.45 -8.25
N PRO A 147 -17.30 32.64 -8.10
CA PRO A 147 -15.85 32.80 -8.29
C PRO A 147 -15.00 31.76 -7.49
N ARG A 148 -15.51 31.36 -6.33
CA ARG A 148 -14.89 30.31 -5.50
C ARG A 148 -14.84 28.93 -6.18
N TYR A 149 -15.81 28.62 -7.03
CA TYR A 149 -15.83 27.40 -7.84
C TYR A 149 -14.65 27.38 -8.83
N TRP A 150 -14.44 28.48 -9.58
CA TRP A 150 -13.35 28.56 -10.57
C TRP A 150 -11.96 28.53 -9.94
N ILE A 151 -11.78 29.14 -8.76
CA ILE A 151 -10.53 29.07 -8.00
C ILE A 151 -10.25 27.63 -7.59
N GLN A 152 -11.27 26.89 -7.18
CA GLN A 152 -11.12 25.49 -6.77
C GLN A 152 -10.83 24.57 -7.95
N GLU A 153 -11.53 24.76 -9.09
CA GLU A 153 -11.26 24.05 -10.35
C GLU A 153 -9.79 24.21 -10.77
N LYS A 154 -9.28 25.43 -10.76
CA LYS A 154 -7.89 25.73 -11.09
C LYS A 154 -6.92 25.02 -10.14
N ARG A 155 -7.17 25.05 -8.85
CA ARG A 155 -6.33 24.35 -7.84
C ARG A 155 -6.34 22.84 -8.04
N GLN A 156 -7.49 22.25 -8.40
CA GLN A 156 -7.59 20.83 -8.68
C GLN A 156 -6.81 20.45 -9.94
N HIS A 157 -6.93 21.25 -11.00
CA HIS A 157 -6.14 21.06 -12.21
C HIS A 157 -4.65 21.14 -11.91
N GLU A 158 -4.17 22.21 -11.26
CA GLU A 158 -2.77 22.36 -10.86
C GLU A 158 -2.28 21.16 -10.05
N ARG A 159 -3.07 20.73 -9.06
CA ARG A 159 -2.70 19.58 -8.22
C ARG A 159 -2.72 18.26 -8.98
N ALA A 160 -3.66 18.06 -9.89
CA ALA A 160 -3.69 16.87 -10.75
C ALA A 160 -2.46 16.81 -11.66
N MET A 161 -2.06 17.94 -12.26
CA MET A 161 -0.87 18.04 -13.10
C MET A 161 0.42 17.80 -12.31
N GLU A 162 0.54 18.32 -11.08
CA GLU A 162 1.67 18.01 -10.19
C GLU A 162 1.79 16.52 -9.88
N LEU A 163 0.67 15.83 -9.63
CA LEU A 163 0.65 14.40 -9.36
C LEU A 163 1.00 13.57 -10.60
N LEU A 164 0.53 13.99 -11.77
CA LEU A 164 0.85 13.35 -13.05
C LEU A 164 2.34 13.51 -13.42
N ASP A 165 2.96 14.63 -13.04
CA ASP A 165 4.38 14.91 -13.29
C ASP A 165 5.31 13.88 -12.64
N ILE A 166 4.95 13.37 -11.47
CA ILE A 166 5.75 12.36 -10.74
C ILE A 166 6.02 11.12 -11.60
N PHE A 167 5.04 10.76 -12.44
CA PHE A 167 5.11 9.61 -13.35
C PHE A 167 5.35 10.00 -14.81
N GLY A 168 5.65 11.29 -15.09
CA GLY A 168 5.85 11.79 -16.46
C GLY A 168 4.61 11.61 -17.34
N MET A 169 3.41 11.83 -16.78
CA MET A 169 2.13 11.60 -17.48
C MET A 169 1.38 12.88 -17.80
N GLN A 170 2.00 14.06 -17.65
CA GLN A 170 1.35 15.35 -17.90
C GLN A 170 0.86 15.49 -19.37
N ASP A 171 1.67 15.04 -20.31
CA ASP A 171 1.33 15.11 -21.75
C ASP A 171 0.15 14.20 -22.13
N LEU A 172 -0.23 13.26 -21.24
CA LEU A 172 -1.35 12.35 -21.43
C LEU A 172 -2.62 12.82 -20.72
N ALA A 173 -2.62 14.02 -20.10
CA ALA A 173 -3.70 14.49 -19.23
C ALA A 173 -5.08 14.48 -19.91
N ASP A 174 -5.14 14.82 -21.18
CA ASP A 174 -6.36 14.89 -21.98
C ASP A 174 -6.74 13.56 -22.68
N GLU A 175 -5.86 12.54 -22.62
CA GLU A 175 -6.13 11.22 -23.21
C GLU A 175 -7.16 10.44 -22.39
N GLU A 176 -7.99 9.63 -23.06
CA GLU A 176 -8.88 8.70 -22.35
C GLU A 176 -8.08 7.63 -21.60
N ALA A 177 -8.38 7.42 -20.31
CA ALA A 177 -7.66 6.46 -19.49
C ALA A 177 -7.71 5.02 -20.05
N GLY A 178 -8.81 4.66 -20.73
CA GLY A 178 -8.97 3.35 -21.34
C GLY A 178 -8.10 3.14 -22.59
N SER A 179 -7.61 4.20 -23.25
CA SER A 179 -6.75 4.12 -24.44
C SER A 179 -5.27 3.92 -24.09
N LEU A 180 -4.88 4.14 -22.84
CA LEU A 180 -3.50 4.05 -22.38
C LEU A 180 -2.96 2.61 -22.44
N PRO A 181 -1.65 2.42 -22.71
CA PRO A 181 -0.98 1.14 -22.47
C PRO A 181 -1.13 0.69 -21.02
N TYR A 182 -1.13 -0.63 -20.78
CA TYR A 182 -1.38 -1.21 -19.45
C TYR A 182 -0.50 -0.64 -18.35
N GLY A 183 0.81 -0.49 -18.56
CA GLY A 183 1.73 0.10 -17.60
C GLY A 183 1.41 1.56 -17.25
N ALA A 184 0.91 2.35 -18.23
CA ALA A 184 0.46 3.73 -17.98
C ALA A 184 -0.86 3.76 -17.19
N GLN A 185 -1.79 2.84 -17.48
CA GLN A 185 -3.02 2.70 -16.68
C GLN A 185 -2.69 2.36 -15.23
N ARG A 186 -1.71 1.49 -14.99
CA ARG A 186 -1.27 1.13 -13.64
C ARG A 186 -0.66 2.32 -12.89
N ARG A 187 0.19 3.11 -13.57
CA ARG A 187 0.72 4.36 -13.00
C ARG A 187 -0.41 5.34 -12.66
N LEU A 188 -1.37 5.52 -13.56
CA LEU A 188 -2.53 6.37 -13.31
C LEU A 188 -3.35 5.92 -12.09
N GLU A 189 -3.52 4.62 -11.88
CA GLU A 189 -4.20 4.11 -10.69
C GLU A 189 -3.48 4.51 -9.39
N ILE A 190 -2.14 4.46 -9.38
CA ILE A 190 -1.33 4.91 -8.25
C ILE A 190 -1.47 6.43 -8.07
N VAL A 191 -1.38 7.22 -9.13
CA VAL A 191 -1.57 8.68 -9.09
C VAL A 191 -2.94 9.03 -8.50
N ARG A 192 -4.01 8.35 -8.93
CA ARG A 192 -5.35 8.56 -8.40
C ARG A 192 -5.44 8.20 -6.91
N ALA A 193 -4.76 7.14 -6.47
CA ALA A 193 -4.71 6.80 -5.04
C ALA A 193 -3.97 7.87 -4.24
N LEU A 194 -2.85 8.40 -4.74
CA LEU A 194 -2.11 9.52 -4.14
C LEU A 194 -2.94 10.80 -4.04
N ALA A 195 -3.81 11.06 -5.02
CA ALA A 195 -4.69 12.21 -5.00
C ALA A 195 -5.65 12.24 -3.79
N THR A 196 -5.87 11.12 -3.11
CA THR A 196 -6.65 11.09 -1.87
C THR A 196 -5.88 11.60 -0.64
N ASP A 197 -4.61 11.97 -0.79
CA ASP A 197 -3.70 12.41 0.28
C ASP A 197 -3.55 11.37 1.41
N PRO A 198 -3.10 10.15 1.07
CA PRO A 198 -3.03 9.07 2.03
C PRO A 198 -1.86 9.23 2.99
N LYS A 199 -1.98 8.63 4.19
CA LYS A 199 -0.90 8.40 5.15
C LYS A 199 -0.25 7.04 4.95
N LEU A 200 -1.05 6.09 4.47
CA LEU A 200 -0.66 4.73 4.12
C LEU A 200 -1.22 4.36 2.75
N LEU A 201 -0.33 4.07 1.81
CA LEU A 201 -0.67 3.60 0.47
C LEU A 201 -0.46 2.09 0.39
N LEU A 202 -1.53 1.37 0.06
CA LEU A 202 -1.51 -0.08 -0.14
C LEU A 202 -1.43 -0.38 -1.65
N LEU A 203 -0.34 -0.99 -2.10
CA LEU A 203 -0.12 -1.36 -3.49
C LEU A 203 -0.28 -2.88 -3.68
N ASP A 204 -1.26 -3.29 -4.46
CA ASP A 204 -1.60 -4.70 -4.70
C ASP A 204 -1.06 -5.13 -6.07
N GLU A 205 0.08 -5.83 -6.06
CA GLU A 205 0.84 -6.29 -7.24
C GLU A 205 1.05 -5.16 -8.28
N PRO A 206 1.70 -4.04 -7.89
CA PRO A 206 1.81 -2.86 -8.74
C PRO A 206 2.63 -3.08 -10.02
N ALA A 207 3.55 -4.06 -10.05
CA ALA A 207 4.37 -4.39 -11.22
C ALA A 207 3.75 -5.47 -12.13
N ALA A 208 2.56 -5.99 -11.80
CA ALA A 208 1.95 -7.05 -12.59
C ALA A 208 1.80 -6.62 -14.07
N GLY A 209 2.34 -7.44 -14.99
CA GLY A 209 2.28 -7.20 -16.43
C GLY A 209 3.23 -6.12 -16.97
N MET A 210 4.12 -5.58 -16.13
CA MET A 210 5.18 -4.65 -16.54
C MET A 210 6.41 -5.41 -17.06
N ASN A 211 7.13 -4.78 -17.99
CA ASN A 211 8.46 -5.26 -18.38
C ASN A 211 9.54 -4.82 -17.36
N PRO A 212 10.77 -5.40 -17.38
CA PRO A 212 11.80 -5.08 -16.39
C PRO A 212 12.13 -3.59 -16.26
N ARG A 213 12.16 -2.85 -17.35
CA ARG A 213 12.42 -1.40 -17.35
C ARG A 213 11.29 -0.64 -16.66
N GLU A 214 10.04 -0.97 -16.97
CA GLU A 214 8.86 -0.36 -16.32
C GLU A 214 8.84 -0.66 -14.81
N THR A 215 9.29 -1.86 -14.42
CA THR A 215 9.44 -2.25 -13.01
C THR A 215 10.50 -1.40 -12.30
N GLU A 216 11.66 -1.16 -12.92
CA GLU A 216 12.71 -0.28 -12.39
C GLU A 216 12.19 1.17 -12.23
N GLU A 217 11.55 1.71 -13.25
CA GLU A 217 10.91 3.03 -13.20
C GLU A 217 9.84 3.12 -12.09
N LEU A 218 9.08 2.05 -11.88
CA LEU A 218 8.10 1.97 -10.81
C LEU A 218 8.77 1.98 -9.42
N MET A 219 9.85 1.23 -9.23
CA MET A 219 10.61 1.21 -7.96
C MET A 219 11.11 2.61 -7.59
N GLU A 220 11.70 3.33 -8.55
CA GLU A 220 12.14 4.71 -8.35
C GLU A 220 10.98 5.63 -7.97
N ASN A 221 9.84 5.49 -8.66
CA ASN A 221 8.67 6.29 -8.38
C ASN A 221 8.07 5.99 -7.00
N ILE A 222 8.04 4.73 -6.56
CA ILE A 222 7.60 4.35 -5.21
C ILE A 222 8.47 5.02 -4.15
N ALA A 223 9.79 5.01 -4.31
CA ALA A 223 10.71 5.68 -3.40
C ALA A 223 10.51 7.21 -3.40
N LYS A 224 10.39 7.83 -4.59
CA LYS A 224 10.11 9.27 -4.73
C LYS A 224 8.79 9.67 -4.05
N ILE A 225 7.73 8.88 -4.24
CA ILE A 225 6.43 9.12 -3.62
C ILE A 225 6.54 9.10 -2.10
N ARG A 226 7.17 8.06 -1.53
CA ARG A 226 7.39 7.98 -0.10
C ARG A 226 8.06 9.23 0.44
N ASP A 227 9.16 9.66 -0.20
CA ASP A 227 9.96 10.79 0.25
C ASP A 227 9.26 12.14 0.05
N GLN A 228 8.61 12.33 -1.11
CA GLN A 228 7.96 13.58 -1.46
C GLN A 228 6.68 13.84 -0.65
N PHE A 229 5.91 12.78 -0.37
CA PHE A 229 4.65 12.89 0.37
C PHE A 229 4.79 12.56 1.85
N GLY A 230 5.92 12.03 2.30
CA GLY A 230 6.11 11.61 3.69
C GLY A 230 5.13 10.54 4.13
N ILE A 231 4.77 9.60 3.24
CA ILE A 231 3.79 8.54 3.48
C ILE A 231 4.45 7.18 3.66
N ALA A 232 3.76 6.27 4.35
CA ALA A 232 4.13 4.87 4.34
C ALA A 232 3.52 4.14 3.14
N ILE A 233 4.23 3.12 2.64
CA ILE A 233 3.77 2.29 1.54
C ILE A 233 3.89 0.83 1.95
N LEU A 234 2.78 0.09 1.87
CA LEU A 234 2.78 -1.36 2.04
C LEU A 234 2.41 -2.00 0.71
N LEU A 235 3.30 -2.81 0.18
CA LEU A 235 3.06 -3.48 -1.09
C LEU A 235 2.94 -5.00 -0.94
N ILE A 236 2.03 -5.59 -1.70
CA ILE A 236 1.99 -7.02 -1.99
C ILE A 236 2.65 -7.22 -3.34
N GLU A 237 3.65 -8.08 -3.39
CA GLU A 237 4.32 -8.44 -4.64
C GLU A 237 4.79 -9.89 -4.61
N HIS A 238 4.96 -10.43 -5.79
CA HIS A 238 5.58 -11.73 -6.03
C HIS A 238 6.88 -11.60 -6.83
N ASP A 239 7.14 -10.43 -7.42
CA ASP A 239 8.43 -10.09 -8.01
C ASP A 239 9.44 -9.76 -6.90
N MET A 240 10.33 -10.73 -6.67
CA MET A 240 11.33 -10.60 -5.61
C MET A 240 12.34 -9.49 -5.90
N SER A 241 12.60 -9.16 -7.17
CA SER A 241 13.53 -8.09 -7.56
C SER A 241 13.01 -6.74 -7.08
N LEU A 242 11.71 -6.47 -7.31
CA LEU A 242 11.05 -5.26 -6.81
C LEU A 242 11.05 -5.21 -5.29
N VAL A 243 10.61 -6.31 -4.63
CA VAL A 243 10.52 -6.36 -3.17
C VAL A 243 11.87 -6.10 -2.52
N MET A 244 12.93 -6.79 -2.99
CA MET A 244 14.28 -6.66 -2.43
C MET A 244 14.91 -5.31 -2.77
N GLY A 245 14.51 -4.68 -3.87
CA GLY A 245 15.06 -3.40 -4.32
C GLY A 245 14.46 -2.19 -3.60
N VAL A 246 13.20 -2.24 -3.17
CA VAL A 246 12.49 -1.06 -2.65
C VAL A 246 12.03 -1.19 -1.19
N CYS A 247 11.76 -2.41 -0.70
CA CYS A 247 11.26 -2.60 0.65
C CYS A 247 12.36 -2.53 1.70
N GLU A 248 12.12 -1.77 2.74
CA GLU A 248 13.02 -1.67 3.90
C GLU A 248 12.75 -2.77 4.90
N GLY A 249 11.55 -3.34 4.85
CA GLY A 249 11.12 -4.44 5.65
C GLY A 249 10.12 -5.32 4.95
N ILE A 250 10.26 -6.60 5.20
CA ILE A 250 9.47 -7.63 4.53
C ILE A 250 8.84 -8.52 5.58
N CYS A 251 7.53 -8.72 5.46
CA CYS A 251 6.75 -9.68 6.21
C CYS A 251 6.35 -10.83 5.30
N VAL A 252 6.71 -12.04 5.66
CA VAL A 252 6.42 -13.24 4.88
C VAL A 252 5.27 -14.00 5.50
N LEU A 253 4.25 -14.24 4.69
CA LEU A 253 3.06 -15.02 5.06
C LEU A 253 3.10 -16.42 4.46
N ASN A 254 2.63 -17.38 5.22
CA ASN A 254 2.32 -18.72 4.73
C ASN A 254 1.09 -19.27 5.48
N PHE A 255 0.09 -19.73 4.74
CA PHE A 255 -1.18 -20.25 5.28
C PHE A 255 -1.80 -19.35 6.38
N GLY A 256 -1.88 -18.04 6.13
CA GLY A 256 -2.48 -17.06 7.04
C GLY A 256 -1.63 -16.65 8.22
N ARG A 257 -0.41 -17.17 8.36
CA ARG A 257 0.51 -16.86 9.46
C ARG A 257 1.78 -16.18 8.99
N VAL A 258 2.32 -15.32 9.82
CA VAL A 258 3.64 -14.73 9.60
C VAL A 258 4.71 -15.76 9.95
N ILE A 259 5.54 -16.13 8.97
CA ILE A 259 6.65 -17.08 9.17
C ILE A 259 8.01 -16.41 9.30
N ALA A 260 8.17 -15.19 8.79
CA ALA A 260 9.39 -14.40 8.91
C ALA A 260 9.09 -12.90 8.79
N LYS A 261 9.95 -12.08 9.40
CA LYS A 261 10.03 -10.64 9.25
C LYS A 261 11.50 -10.24 9.27
N GLY A 262 11.87 -9.29 8.41
CA GLY A 262 13.25 -8.81 8.37
C GLY A 262 13.54 -7.96 7.14
N THR A 263 14.82 -7.65 6.98
CA THR A 263 15.37 -7.01 5.79
C THR A 263 15.40 -7.98 4.60
N ALA A 264 15.66 -7.46 3.41
CA ALA A 264 15.79 -8.27 2.20
C ALA A 264 16.80 -9.42 2.37
N ASP A 265 17.98 -9.15 2.92
CA ASP A 265 19.03 -10.14 3.11
C ASP A 265 18.63 -11.23 4.12
N GLU A 266 17.96 -10.83 5.22
CA GLU A 266 17.48 -11.78 6.23
C GLU A 266 16.38 -12.70 5.67
N ILE A 267 15.50 -12.16 4.85
CA ILE A 267 14.42 -12.94 4.23
C ILE A 267 14.94 -13.90 3.16
N GLN A 268 15.90 -13.48 2.32
CA GLN A 268 16.50 -14.35 1.30
C GLN A 268 17.24 -15.54 1.89
N SER A 269 17.88 -15.36 3.05
CA SER A 269 18.63 -16.40 3.73
C SER A 269 17.80 -17.26 4.69
N ASN A 270 16.54 -16.92 4.91
CA ASN A 270 15.70 -17.59 5.90
C ASN A 270 15.23 -18.98 5.41
N PRO A 271 15.58 -20.08 6.10
CA PRO A 271 15.20 -21.43 5.68
C PRO A 271 13.69 -21.66 5.59
N ALA A 272 12.90 -21.07 6.51
CA ALA A 272 11.45 -21.21 6.50
C ALA A 272 10.82 -20.52 5.29
N VAL A 273 11.39 -19.40 4.84
CA VAL A 273 10.97 -18.70 3.63
C VAL A 273 11.30 -19.54 2.39
N ILE A 274 12.53 -20.03 2.30
CA ILE A 274 12.98 -20.89 1.20
C ILE A 274 12.07 -22.13 1.09
N GLU A 275 11.78 -22.80 2.21
CA GLU A 275 10.89 -23.97 2.24
C GLU A 275 9.47 -23.62 1.79
N ALA A 276 8.93 -22.44 2.19
CA ALA A 276 7.59 -22.01 1.83
C ALA A 276 7.42 -21.78 0.32
N TYR A 277 8.48 -21.33 -0.37
CA TYR A 277 8.44 -21.06 -1.82
C TYR A 277 8.84 -22.28 -2.67
N LEU A 278 9.79 -23.09 -2.23
CA LEU A 278 10.30 -24.24 -2.99
C LEU A 278 9.60 -25.56 -2.63
N GLY A 279 8.80 -25.58 -1.55
CA GLY A 279 8.23 -26.80 -0.98
C GLY A 279 9.31 -27.61 -0.19
N LYS A 280 8.85 -28.53 0.67
CA LYS A 280 9.77 -29.45 1.36
C LYS A 280 10.53 -30.26 0.33
N LYS A 281 11.87 -30.26 0.38
CA LYS A 281 12.66 -31.29 -0.28
C LYS A 281 12.11 -32.63 0.22
N LYS A 282 11.55 -33.46 -0.69
CA LYS A 282 11.27 -34.84 -0.36
C LYS A 282 12.59 -35.46 0.09
N GLU A 283 12.68 -35.79 1.37
CA GLU A 283 13.74 -36.70 1.83
C GLU A 283 13.66 -37.96 0.97
N ALA A 284 14.74 -38.26 0.26
CA ALA A 284 14.84 -39.52 -0.44
C ALA A 284 14.66 -40.63 0.60
N PRO A 285 13.87 -41.69 0.31
CA PRO A 285 13.74 -42.81 1.21
C PRO A 285 15.14 -43.38 1.41
N HIS A 286 15.57 -43.48 2.67
CA HIS A 286 16.76 -44.21 3.02
C HIS A 286 16.53 -45.68 2.62
N GLU A 287 17.27 -46.16 1.60
CA GLU A 287 17.43 -47.57 1.29
C GLU A 287 18.27 -48.28 2.37
#